data_c6f3b4e0d8b6bd2bd78e750ad002eb46
#
_entry.id   c6f3b4e0d8b6bd2bd78e750ad002eb46
#
_cell.length_a   1.000
_cell.length_b   1.000
_cell.length_c   1.000
_cell.angle_alpha   90.00
_cell.angle_beta   90.00
_cell.angle_gamma   90.00
#
_symmetry.space_group_name_H-M   'P 1'
#
loop_
_entity.id
_entity.type
_entity.pdbx_description
1 polymer ?
#
loop_
_entity_poly.entity_id
_entity_poly.type
_entity_poly.pdbx_seq_one_letter_code
_entity_poly.pdbx_strand_id
1 'polypeptide(L)'
;MNSSFFLRVYDCLMTADPVAKVSKTTQCAADFSAGLLIPEHHLPVERIEVPGRPDSPILTDPRNVARRSIHSTEGRVILAHAIAHIEFNAINLALDAVYRFRNMPTDFYKDWMRVAKEEAYHFTLMCDYLAIHGYHYGDFSAHNGLWEMALKTDHSCLKRMALVPRVLEARGLDVTPGMIKKLETVKDKPLIECLEIIYKEEIGHVAIGSHWFEYACLQQGVEPRKTFIKLLSEENVKNAISGPFDEWGRLQAGFSKEEMSDLKLLEAGFKN
;
A
#
# COMPACT_ATOMS: atom_id res chain seq x y z
N MET A 1 0.85 -6.47 32.52
CA MET A 1 2.06 -6.74 31.73
C MET A 1 1.95 -5.89 30.47
N ASN A 2 2.85 -4.90 30.29
CA ASN A 2 2.88 -4.14 29.05
C ASN A 2 3.30 -5.12 27.92
N SER A 3 2.39 -5.44 27.03
CA SER A 3 2.74 -6.25 25.85
C SER A 3 3.66 -5.43 24.96
N SER A 4 4.76 -6.03 24.49
CA SER A 4 5.69 -5.39 23.55
C SER A 4 4.94 -4.89 22.32
N PHE A 5 5.23 -3.64 21.90
CA PHE A 5 4.64 -3.04 20.70
C PHE A 5 4.85 -3.93 19.47
N PHE A 6 6.07 -4.38 19.25
CA PHE A 6 6.37 -5.19 18.07
C PHE A 6 5.72 -6.58 18.07
N LEU A 7 5.47 -7.18 19.25
CA LEU A 7 4.70 -8.42 19.32
C LEU A 7 3.22 -8.20 18.98
N ARG A 8 2.66 -7.06 19.39
CA ARG A 8 1.28 -6.68 19.00
C ARG A 8 1.18 -6.43 17.49
N VAL A 9 2.15 -5.74 16.91
CA VAL A 9 2.22 -5.53 15.45
C VAL A 9 2.36 -6.87 14.72
N TYR A 10 3.21 -7.77 15.21
CA TYR A 10 3.34 -9.12 14.66
C TYR A 10 2.03 -9.92 14.73
N ASP A 11 1.32 -9.86 15.85
CA ASP A 11 0.01 -10.52 15.99
C ASP A 11 -1.01 -9.95 14.99
N CYS A 12 -1.05 -8.62 14.79
CA CYS A 12 -1.87 -8.00 13.75
C CYS A 12 -1.50 -8.52 12.35
N LEU A 13 -0.20 -8.52 12.03
CA LEU A 13 0.32 -8.95 10.73
C LEU A 13 -0.01 -10.44 10.45
N MET A 14 0.09 -11.30 11.45
CA MET A 14 -0.15 -12.74 11.33
C MET A 14 -1.61 -13.14 11.52
N THR A 15 -2.51 -12.21 11.80
CA THR A 15 -3.95 -12.49 11.89
C THR A 15 -4.52 -12.77 10.50
N ALA A 16 -5.08 -13.96 10.29
CA ALA A 16 -5.59 -14.41 8.98
C ALA A 16 -7.00 -13.90 8.68
N ASP A 17 -7.86 -13.85 9.70
CA ASP A 17 -9.24 -13.36 9.54
C ASP A 17 -9.26 -11.86 9.25
N PRO A 18 -9.89 -11.40 8.14
CA PRO A 18 -9.85 -9.99 7.74
C PRO A 18 -10.50 -9.05 8.75
N VAL A 19 -11.63 -9.45 9.34
CA VAL A 19 -12.35 -8.61 10.31
C VAL A 19 -11.52 -8.47 11.59
N ALA A 20 -10.96 -9.57 12.07
CA ALA A 20 -10.07 -9.56 13.23
C ALA A 20 -8.79 -8.75 12.95
N LYS A 21 -8.21 -8.84 11.73
CA LYS A 21 -7.04 -8.04 11.34
C LYS A 21 -7.35 -6.55 11.39
N VAL A 22 -8.43 -6.09 10.79
CA VAL A 22 -8.90 -4.69 10.83
C VAL A 22 -9.05 -4.22 12.28
N SER A 23 -9.78 -4.98 13.10
CA SER A 23 -10.02 -4.63 14.50
C SER A 23 -8.73 -4.55 15.32
N LYS A 24 -7.86 -5.56 15.21
CA LYS A 24 -6.58 -5.60 15.93
C LYS A 24 -5.63 -4.48 15.50
N THR A 25 -5.55 -4.20 14.19
CA THR A 25 -4.70 -3.13 13.63
C THR A 25 -5.15 -1.76 14.13
N THR A 26 -6.46 -1.49 14.08
CA THR A 26 -7.05 -0.24 14.58
C THR A 26 -6.79 -0.06 16.08
N GLN A 27 -6.98 -1.12 16.88
CA GLN A 27 -6.74 -1.06 18.32
C GLN A 27 -5.25 -0.89 18.64
N CYS A 28 -4.36 -1.60 17.94
CA CYS A 28 -2.92 -1.47 18.11
C CYS A 28 -2.43 -0.04 17.80
N ALA A 29 -2.93 0.57 16.72
CA ALA A 29 -2.63 1.96 16.36
C ALA A 29 -3.11 2.94 17.43
N ALA A 30 -4.32 2.76 17.96
CA ALA A 30 -4.87 3.57 19.03
C ALA A 30 -4.05 3.44 20.34
N ASP A 31 -3.73 2.23 20.75
CA ASP A 31 -2.95 1.94 21.96
C ASP A 31 -1.53 2.54 21.86
N PHE A 32 -0.89 2.45 20.67
CA PHE A 32 0.41 3.05 20.44
C PHE A 32 0.35 4.58 20.46
N SER A 33 -0.64 5.17 19.83
CA SER A 33 -0.85 6.62 19.85
C SER A 33 -1.13 7.17 21.26
N ALA A 34 -1.80 6.38 22.10
CA ALA A 34 -2.06 6.71 23.51
C ALA A 34 -0.84 6.48 24.43
N GLY A 35 0.30 5.99 23.91
CA GLY A 35 1.50 5.71 24.68
C GLY A 35 1.41 4.46 25.57
N LEU A 36 0.43 3.60 25.34
CA LEU A 36 0.24 2.35 26.07
C LEU A 36 1.17 1.23 25.60
N LEU A 37 1.75 1.38 24.41
CA LEU A 37 2.72 0.46 23.81
C LEU A 37 4.04 1.19 23.58
N ILE A 38 5.15 0.55 23.93
CA ILE A 38 6.50 1.11 23.79
C ILE A 38 7.30 0.20 22.87
N PRO A 39 8.02 0.75 21.86
CA PRO A 39 8.92 -0.03 21.02
C PRO A 39 10.07 -0.64 21.83
N GLU A 40 10.18 -1.96 21.80
CA GLU A 40 11.25 -2.73 22.46
C GLU A 40 12.16 -3.35 21.39
N HIS A 41 13.32 -2.75 21.15
CA HIS A 41 14.17 -3.08 19.99
C HIS A 41 14.98 -4.38 20.12
N HIS A 42 14.97 -5.03 21.29
CA HIS A 42 15.79 -6.23 21.55
C HIS A 42 15.21 -7.54 20.98
N LEU A 43 13.96 -7.55 20.54
CA LEU A 43 13.34 -8.74 19.99
C LEU A 43 13.85 -9.00 18.56
N PRO A 44 14.17 -10.26 18.21
CA PRO A 44 14.57 -10.59 16.85
C PRO A 44 13.46 -10.32 15.84
N VAL A 45 13.86 -10.03 14.62
CA VAL A 45 12.93 -9.87 13.48
C VAL A 45 12.94 -11.16 12.68
N GLU A 46 11.80 -11.83 12.61
CA GLU A 46 11.64 -13.01 11.77
C GLU A 46 11.30 -12.61 10.34
N ARG A 47 11.76 -13.42 9.38
CA ARG A 47 11.35 -13.27 8.00
C ARG A 47 9.97 -13.89 7.81
N ILE A 48 9.02 -13.10 7.32
CA ILE A 48 7.63 -13.52 7.11
C ILE A 48 7.45 -13.81 5.63
N GLU A 49 7.46 -15.07 5.26
CA GLU A 49 7.25 -15.49 3.87
C GLU A 49 5.78 -15.28 3.45
N VAL A 50 4.85 -15.56 4.35
CA VAL A 50 3.40 -15.41 4.13
C VAL A 50 2.80 -14.67 5.32
N PRO A 51 2.17 -13.50 5.11
CA PRO A 51 1.46 -12.79 6.18
C PRO A 51 0.17 -13.52 6.51
N GLY A 52 -0.44 -13.19 7.65
CA GLY A 52 -1.79 -13.66 7.96
C GLY A 52 -2.77 -13.23 6.87
N ARG A 53 -3.37 -14.18 6.20
CA ARG A 53 -4.41 -13.96 5.18
C ARG A 53 -5.39 -15.13 5.17
N PRO A 54 -6.65 -14.91 4.78
CA PRO A 54 -7.62 -15.99 4.61
C PRO A 54 -7.23 -16.90 3.43
N ASP A 55 -7.83 -18.08 3.36
CA ASP A 55 -7.63 -19.03 2.26
C ASP A 55 -8.15 -18.47 0.93
N SER A 56 -9.18 -17.65 0.96
CA SER A 56 -9.69 -16.87 -0.18
C SER A 56 -9.44 -15.38 0.06
N PRO A 57 -9.05 -14.63 -0.99
CA PRO A 57 -9.01 -14.97 -2.42
C PRO A 57 -7.91 -15.96 -2.79
N ILE A 58 -8.19 -16.81 -3.76
CA ILE A 58 -7.18 -17.65 -4.40
C ILE A 58 -6.20 -16.75 -5.15
N LEU A 59 -4.91 -16.92 -4.86
CA LEU A 59 -3.86 -16.15 -5.53
C LEU A 59 -3.48 -16.81 -6.86
N THR A 60 -3.37 -16.00 -7.89
CA THR A 60 -3.06 -16.43 -9.26
C THR A 60 -2.07 -15.47 -9.93
N ASP A 61 -1.59 -15.84 -11.11
CA ASP A 61 -0.79 -14.93 -11.94
C ASP A 61 -1.62 -13.65 -12.27
N PRO A 62 -1.02 -12.45 -12.24
CA PRO A 62 -1.72 -11.20 -12.56
C PRO A 62 -2.48 -11.20 -13.91
N ARG A 63 -2.03 -12.00 -14.87
CA ARG A 63 -2.67 -12.14 -16.19
C ARG A 63 -3.99 -12.91 -16.12
N ASN A 64 -4.19 -13.72 -15.09
CA ASN A 64 -5.36 -14.56 -14.88
C ASN A 64 -6.39 -13.92 -13.93
N VAL A 65 -6.09 -12.75 -13.35
CA VAL A 65 -7.05 -12.02 -12.52
C VAL A 65 -8.22 -11.55 -13.39
N ALA A 66 -9.43 -11.78 -12.90
CA ALA A 66 -10.66 -11.45 -13.60
C ALA A 66 -10.72 -9.94 -13.96
N ARG A 67 -11.09 -9.66 -15.19
CA ARG A 67 -11.33 -8.30 -15.67
C ARG A 67 -12.68 -8.27 -16.38
N ARG A 68 -13.50 -7.27 -16.06
CA ARG A 68 -14.80 -7.04 -16.66
C ARG A 68 -14.98 -5.53 -16.93
N SER A 69 -15.93 -5.24 -17.82
CA SER A 69 -16.28 -3.84 -18.11
C SER A 69 -17.01 -3.23 -16.90
N ILE A 70 -16.63 -2.03 -16.50
CA ILE A 70 -17.30 -1.27 -15.43
C ILE A 70 -18.77 -0.89 -15.77
N HIS A 71 -19.19 -1.04 -17.03
CA HIS A 71 -20.57 -0.80 -17.40
C HIS A 71 -21.54 -1.85 -16.82
N SER A 72 -21.05 -3.03 -16.44
CA SER A 72 -21.84 -4.02 -15.70
C SER A 72 -21.62 -3.89 -14.18
N THR A 73 -22.64 -4.24 -13.39
CA THR A 73 -22.52 -4.29 -11.93
C THR A 73 -21.43 -5.29 -11.51
N GLU A 74 -21.41 -6.48 -12.14
CA GLU A 74 -20.37 -7.47 -11.89
C GLU A 74 -18.96 -6.92 -12.13
N GLY A 75 -18.77 -6.14 -13.19
CA GLY A 75 -17.45 -5.52 -13.49
C GLY A 75 -17.02 -4.51 -12.45
N ARG A 76 -17.94 -3.74 -11.88
CA ARG A 76 -17.64 -2.81 -10.78
C ARG A 76 -17.35 -3.54 -9.47
N VAL A 77 -18.07 -4.63 -9.20
CA VAL A 77 -17.79 -5.49 -8.04
C VAL A 77 -16.41 -6.14 -8.15
N ILE A 78 -16.04 -6.65 -9.33
CA ILE A 78 -14.68 -7.21 -9.57
C ILE A 78 -13.60 -6.13 -9.35
N LEU A 79 -13.85 -4.89 -9.80
CA LEU A 79 -12.94 -3.77 -9.55
C LEU A 79 -12.81 -3.47 -8.05
N ALA A 80 -13.94 -3.36 -7.34
CA ALA A 80 -13.94 -3.13 -5.90
C ALA A 80 -13.25 -4.25 -5.11
N HIS A 81 -13.44 -5.51 -5.51
CA HIS A 81 -12.74 -6.65 -4.91
C HIS A 81 -11.22 -6.59 -5.15
N ALA A 82 -10.79 -6.21 -6.35
CA ALA A 82 -9.37 -6.05 -6.63
C ALA A 82 -8.75 -4.94 -5.78
N ILE A 83 -9.47 -3.82 -5.59
CA ILE A 83 -9.03 -2.74 -4.69
C ILE A 83 -9.03 -3.24 -3.23
N ALA A 84 -10.09 -3.91 -2.75
CA ALA A 84 -10.10 -4.50 -1.41
C ALA A 84 -8.87 -5.39 -1.16
N HIS A 85 -8.43 -6.14 -2.18
CA HIS A 85 -7.23 -6.98 -2.05
C HIS A 85 -5.94 -6.14 -1.98
N ILE A 86 -5.87 -5.02 -2.68
CA ILE A 86 -4.76 -4.06 -2.57
C ILE A 86 -4.72 -3.51 -1.15
N GLU A 87 -5.83 -2.99 -0.63
CA GLU A 87 -5.92 -2.40 0.72
C GLU A 87 -5.59 -3.43 1.82
N PHE A 88 -6.08 -4.68 1.69
CA PHE A 88 -5.72 -5.76 2.62
C PHE A 88 -4.22 -6.03 2.65
N ASN A 89 -3.57 -6.01 1.48
CA ASN A 89 -2.11 -6.15 1.42
C ASN A 89 -1.40 -4.89 1.92
N ALA A 90 -1.93 -3.69 1.70
CA ALA A 90 -1.36 -2.45 2.21
C ALA A 90 -1.36 -2.41 3.75
N ILE A 91 -2.40 -2.95 4.42
CA ILE A 91 -2.36 -3.21 5.88
C ILE A 91 -1.12 -4.04 6.24
N ASN A 92 -0.90 -5.15 5.54
CA ASN A 92 0.24 -6.04 5.81
C ASN A 92 1.58 -5.35 5.54
N LEU A 93 1.68 -4.54 4.46
CA LEU A 93 2.90 -3.80 4.11
C LEU A 93 3.27 -2.76 5.17
N ALA A 94 2.28 -2.01 5.66
CA ALA A 94 2.48 -1.02 6.70
C ALA A 94 2.87 -1.67 8.04
N LEU A 95 2.19 -2.75 8.44
CA LEU A 95 2.54 -3.53 9.63
C LEU A 95 3.93 -4.17 9.52
N ASP A 96 4.30 -4.70 8.34
CA ASP A 96 5.63 -5.26 8.10
C ASP A 96 6.72 -4.18 8.17
N ALA A 97 6.47 -2.97 7.66
CA ALA A 97 7.41 -1.86 7.78
C ALA A 97 7.71 -1.54 9.26
N VAL A 98 6.67 -1.46 10.10
CA VAL A 98 6.80 -1.27 11.56
C VAL A 98 7.53 -2.43 12.23
N TYR A 99 7.14 -3.66 11.92
CA TYR A 99 7.71 -4.87 12.54
C TYR A 99 9.17 -5.08 12.16
N ARG A 100 9.53 -4.84 10.91
CA ARG A 100 10.81 -5.19 10.31
C ARG A 100 11.91 -4.18 10.56
N PHE A 101 11.63 -2.89 10.33
CA PHE A 101 12.65 -1.86 10.41
C PHE A 101 12.79 -1.34 11.83
N ARG A 102 13.72 -1.96 12.58
CA ARG A 102 14.02 -1.61 13.96
C ARG A 102 14.99 -0.42 14.03
N ASN A 103 15.07 0.22 15.18
CA ASN A 103 15.95 1.37 15.45
C ASN A 103 15.64 2.60 14.59
N MET A 104 14.42 2.68 14.07
CA MET A 104 13.91 3.90 13.43
C MET A 104 13.44 4.89 14.50
N PRO A 105 13.37 6.19 14.18
CA PRO A 105 12.75 7.17 15.06
C PRO A 105 11.29 6.79 15.39
N THR A 106 10.82 7.18 16.57
CA THR A 106 9.44 6.86 17.01
C THR A 106 8.38 7.35 16.01
N ASP A 107 8.65 8.46 15.32
CA ASP A 107 7.72 9.01 14.32
C ASP A 107 7.56 8.10 13.10
N PHE A 108 8.57 7.30 12.75
CA PHE A 108 8.43 6.24 11.73
C PHE A 108 7.31 5.26 12.09
N TYR A 109 7.30 4.80 13.33
CA TYR A 109 6.29 3.86 13.80
C TYR A 109 4.90 4.51 13.91
N LYS A 110 4.83 5.79 14.31
CA LYS A 110 3.55 6.53 14.33
C LYS A 110 2.97 6.66 12.94
N ASP A 111 3.81 7.04 11.98
CA ASP A 111 3.40 7.21 10.59
C ASP A 111 2.89 5.90 9.98
N TRP A 112 3.66 4.82 10.07
CA TRP A 112 3.25 3.54 9.49
C TRP A 112 2.10 2.86 10.24
N MET A 113 1.93 3.07 11.54
CA MET A 113 0.73 2.63 12.26
C MET A 113 -0.51 3.44 11.88
N ARG A 114 -0.35 4.73 11.56
CA ARG A 114 -1.42 5.55 10.98
C ARG A 114 -1.81 5.00 9.60
N VAL A 115 -0.86 4.76 8.71
CA VAL A 115 -1.11 4.14 7.40
C VAL A 115 -1.84 2.81 7.58
N ALA A 116 -1.34 1.90 8.42
CA ALA A 116 -1.99 0.60 8.65
C ALA A 116 -3.46 0.73 9.10
N LYS A 117 -3.78 1.73 9.92
CA LYS A 117 -5.16 2.02 10.36
C LYS A 117 -6.02 2.58 9.22
N GLU A 118 -5.48 3.49 8.42
CA GLU A 118 -6.18 4.08 7.28
C GLU A 118 -6.44 3.01 6.20
N GLU A 119 -5.47 2.13 5.92
CA GLU A 119 -5.65 0.98 5.01
C GLU A 119 -6.70 -0.03 5.52
N ALA A 120 -6.76 -0.25 6.84
CA ALA A 120 -7.82 -1.07 7.44
C ALA A 120 -9.22 -0.45 7.24
N TYR A 121 -9.31 0.87 7.24
CA TYR A 121 -10.54 1.59 6.91
C TYR A 121 -10.87 1.50 5.41
N HIS A 122 -9.89 1.70 4.52
CA HIS A 122 -10.07 1.54 3.07
C HIS A 122 -10.57 0.14 2.71
N PHE A 123 -9.96 -0.89 3.29
CA PHE A 123 -10.42 -2.25 3.13
C PHE A 123 -11.88 -2.44 3.56
N THR A 124 -12.27 -1.84 4.68
CA THR A 124 -13.66 -1.90 5.16
C THR A 124 -14.63 -1.23 4.18
N LEU A 125 -14.29 -0.03 3.66
CA LEU A 125 -15.10 0.65 2.65
C LEU A 125 -15.35 -0.23 1.42
N MET A 126 -14.32 -0.91 0.94
CA MET A 126 -14.47 -1.81 -0.22
C MET A 126 -15.29 -3.04 0.12
N CYS A 127 -15.13 -3.63 1.31
CA CYS A 127 -15.95 -4.77 1.76
C CYS A 127 -17.43 -4.38 1.90
N ASP A 128 -17.73 -3.20 2.41
CA ASP A 128 -19.09 -2.68 2.52
C ASP A 128 -19.74 -2.50 1.13
N TYR A 129 -18.97 -1.96 0.17
CA TYR A 129 -19.43 -1.86 -1.20
C TYR A 129 -19.71 -3.25 -1.80
N LEU A 130 -18.85 -4.24 -1.58
CA LEU A 130 -19.09 -5.62 -2.04
C LEU A 130 -20.37 -6.19 -1.43
N ALA A 131 -20.57 -6.02 -0.13
CA ALA A 131 -21.72 -6.53 0.62
C ALA A 131 -23.06 -5.97 0.11
N ILE A 132 -23.13 -4.69 -0.24
CA ILE A 132 -24.33 -4.06 -0.83
C ILE A 132 -24.74 -4.77 -2.12
N HIS A 133 -23.80 -5.34 -2.86
CA HIS A 133 -24.03 -6.07 -4.10
C HIS A 133 -24.14 -7.59 -3.91
N GLY A 134 -24.13 -8.10 -2.67
CA GLY A 134 -24.24 -9.53 -2.36
C GLY A 134 -22.96 -10.33 -2.58
N TYR A 135 -21.80 -9.65 -2.58
CA TYR A 135 -20.48 -10.25 -2.73
C TYR A 135 -19.63 -10.02 -1.48
N HIS A 136 -18.55 -10.80 -1.36
CA HIS A 136 -17.62 -10.73 -0.23
C HIS A 136 -16.16 -10.71 -0.71
N TYR A 137 -15.29 -10.22 0.15
CA TYR A 137 -13.86 -10.37 -0.07
C TYR A 137 -13.48 -11.86 -0.08
N GLY A 138 -12.87 -12.30 -1.17
CA GLY A 138 -12.54 -13.70 -1.41
C GLY A 138 -13.31 -14.34 -2.57
N ASP A 139 -14.39 -13.72 -3.05
CA ASP A 139 -15.24 -14.29 -4.13
C ASP A 139 -14.53 -14.33 -5.50
N PHE A 140 -13.52 -13.50 -5.72
CA PHE A 140 -12.74 -13.47 -6.95
C PHE A 140 -11.26 -13.75 -6.67
N SER A 141 -10.53 -14.22 -7.68
CA SER A 141 -9.08 -14.40 -7.57
C SER A 141 -8.34 -13.07 -7.50
N ALA A 142 -7.14 -13.10 -6.91
CA ALA A 142 -6.26 -11.96 -6.78
C ALA A 142 -4.79 -12.33 -7.06
N HIS A 143 -3.84 -11.42 -6.91
CA HIS A 143 -2.42 -11.72 -7.11
C HIS A 143 -1.56 -11.23 -5.93
N ASN A 144 -0.37 -11.82 -5.77
CA ASN A 144 0.49 -11.57 -4.61
C ASN A 144 1.56 -10.48 -4.82
N GLY A 145 1.48 -9.72 -5.89
CA GLY A 145 2.56 -8.82 -6.32
C GLY A 145 3.02 -7.80 -5.28
N LEU A 146 2.12 -7.31 -4.42
CA LEU A 146 2.46 -6.39 -3.34
C LEU A 146 3.32 -7.06 -2.28
N TRP A 147 2.94 -8.25 -1.82
CA TRP A 147 3.72 -8.97 -0.82
C TRP A 147 5.06 -9.48 -1.38
N GLU A 148 5.09 -9.90 -2.64
CA GLU A 148 6.34 -10.25 -3.32
C GLU A 148 7.34 -9.10 -3.33
N MET A 149 6.87 -7.85 -3.48
CA MET A 149 7.74 -6.67 -3.35
C MET A 149 8.20 -6.46 -1.90
N ALA A 150 7.35 -6.76 -0.91
CA ALA A 150 7.77 -6.73 0.48
C ALA A 150 8.93 -7.69 0.75
N LEU A 151 8.86 -8.91 0.24
CA LEU A 151 9.93 -9.92 0.35
C LEU A 151 11.22 -9.49 -0.36
N LYS A 152 11.12 -8.87 -1.53
CA LYS A 152 12.28 -8.36 -2.27
C LYS A 152 13.00 -7.21 -1.56
N THR A 153 12.28 -6.46 -0.73
CA THR A 153 12.78 -5.27 -0.04
C THR A 153 12.97 -5.46 1.46
N ASP A 154 12.83 -6.68 1.97
CA ASP A 154 12.83 -6.99 3.40
C ASP A 154 14.16 -6.66 4.12
N HIS A 155 15.25 -6.60 3.35
CA HIS A 155 16.61 -6.35 3.83
C HIS A 155 17.00 -4.85 3.85
N SER A 156 16.16 -3.95 3.33
CA SER A 156 16.53 -2.54 3.16
C SER A 156 15.33 -1.60 3.29
N CYS A 157 15.31 -0.78 4.35
CA CYS A 157 14.31 0.26 4.53
C CYS A 157 14.33 1.25 3.35
N LEU A 158 15.51 1.66 2.87
CA LEU A 158 15.65 2.54 1.72
C LEU A 158 14.96 1.98 0.48
N LYS A 159 15.21 0.70 0.13
CA LYS A 159 14.56 0.05 -1.01
C LYS A 159 13.04 -0.09 -0.80
N ARG A 160 12.61 -0.45 0.42
CA ARG A 160 11.20 -0.57 0.78
C ARG A 160 10.46 0.75 0.56
N MET A 161 11.00 1.85 1.07
CA MET A 161 10.40 3.19 0.96
C MET A 161 10.40 3.70 -0.50
N ALA A 162 11.41 3.34 -1.28
CA ALA A 162 11.46 3.66 -2.69
C ALA A 162 10.42 2.89 -3.52
N LEU A 163 10.31 1.55 -3.32
CA LEU A 163 9.62 0.67 -4.26
C LEU A 163 8.17 0.38 -3.86
N VAL A 164 7.83 0.39 -2.58
CA VAL A 164 6.46 0.16 -2.13
C VAL A 164 5.67 1.47 -2.20
N PRO A 165 5.83 2.47 -1.33
CA PRO A 165 4.98 3.66 -1.39
C PRO A 165 5.21 4.51 -2.64
N ARG A 166 6.47 4.76 -3.05
CA ARG A 166 6.74 5.67 -4.16
C ARG A 166 6.58 5.06 -5.55
N VAL A 167 6.44 3.73 -5.66
CA VAL A 167 6.17 3.06 -6.95
C VAL A 167 4.80 2.40 -6.93
N LEU A 168 4.55 1.44 -6.02
CA LEU A 168 3.35 0.63 -6.07
C LEU A 168 2.11 1.40 -5.58
N GLU A 169 2.16 2.09 -4.44
CA GLU A 169 1.05 2.91 -3.93
C GLU A 169 0.88 4.17 -4.78
N ALA A 170 1.97 4.84 -5.17
CA ALA A 170 1.89 5.99 -6.07
C ALA A 170 1.24 5.65 -7.43
N ARG A 171 1.24 4.37 -7.86
CA ARG A 171 0.45 3.92 -9.00
C ARG A 171 -1.05 4.06 -8.76
N GLY A 172 -1.50 3.90 -7.51
CA GLY A 172 -2.87 4.21 -7.09
C GLY A 172 -3.25 5.65 -7.40
N LEU A 173 -2.39 6.62 -7.05
CA LEU A 173 -2.61 8.03 -7.39
C LEU A 173 -2.81 8.24 -8.89
N ASP A 174 -1.99 7.60 -9.71
CA ASP A 174 -2.03 7.77 -11.16
C ASP A 174 -3.34 7.25 -11.80
N VAL A 175 -3.89 6.16 -11.27
CA VAL A 175 -5.01 5.46 -11.92
C VAL A 175 -6.38 5.87 -11.37
N THR A 176 -6.46 6.27 -10.09
CA THR A 176 -7.72 6.54 -9.41
C THR A 176 -8.52 7.69 -10.03
N PRO A 177 -7.94 8.84 -10.43
CA PRO A 177 -8.71 9.90 -11.09
C PRO A 177 -9.37 9.42 -12.39
N GLY A 178 -8.66 8.58 -13.16
CA GLY A 178 -9.20 7.98 -14.38
C GLY A 178 -10.30 6.94 -14.12
N MET A 179 -10.21 6.21 -13.01
CA MET A 179 -11.26 5.28 -12.57
C MET A 179 -12.52 6.03 -12.16
N ILE A 180 -12.41 7.08 -11.33
CA ILE A 180 -13.52 7.94 -10.90
C ILE A 180 -14.24 8.49 -12.13
N LYS A 181 -13.51 9.12 -13.07
CA LYS A 181 -14.09 9.67 -14.29
C LYS A 181 -14.88 8.64 -15.12
N LYS A 182 -14.41 7.38 -15.16
CA LYS A 182 -15.15 6.31 -15.84
C LYS A 182 -16.39 5.91 -15.05
N LEU A 183 -16.34 5.84 -13.72
CA LEU A 183 -17.48 5.49 -12.86
C LEU A 183 -18.58 6.57 -12.90
N GLU A 184 -18.23 7.83 -13.09
CA GLU A 184 -19.19 8.93 -13.33
C GLU A 184 -20.09 8.63 -14.53
N THR A 185 -19.56 8.03 -15.60
CA THR A 185 -20.35 7.70 -16.81
C THR A 185 -21.44 6.65 -16.54
N VAL A 186 -21.26 5.82 -15.53
CA VAL A 186 -22.23 4.80 -15.09
C VAL A 186 -22.97 5.18 -13.81
N LYS A 187 -22.66 6.38 -13.26
CA LYS A 187 -23.28 6.99 -12.07
C LYS A 187 -23.19 6.11 -10.81
N ASP A 188 -22.10 5.38 -10.63
CA ASP A 188 -21.86 4.58 -9.42
C ASP A 188 -21.30 5.46 -8.29
N LYS A 189 -22.19 6.26 -7.68
CA LYS A 189 -21.82 7.18 -6.60
C LYS A 189 -21.16 6.49 -5.40
N PRO A 190 -21.66 5.35 -4.88
CA PRO A 190 -21.04 4.71 -3.72
C PRO A 190 -19.57 4.33 -3.96
N LEU A 191 -19.23 3.78 -5.12
CA LEU A 191 -17.84 3.42 -5.43
C LEU A 191 -16.98 4.66 -5.65
N ILE A 192 -17.52 5.72 -6.25
CA ILE A 192 -16.82 7.00 -6.43
C ILE A 192 -16.46 7.58 -5.06
N GLU A 193 -17.41 7.68 -4.13
CA GLU A 193 -17.19 8.21 -2.79
C GLU A 193 -16.10 7.43 -2.03
N CYS A 194 -16.09 6.11 -2.13
CA CYS A 194 -15.02 5.29 -1.58
C CYS A 194 -13.66 5.62 -2.20
N LEU A 195 -13.57 5.70 -3.53
CA LEU A 195 -12.31 6.01 -4.22
C LEU A 195 -11.79 7.42 -3.97
N GLU A 196 -12.68 8.40 -3.75
CA GLU A 196 -12.29 9.77 -3.39
C GLU A 196 -11.66 9.82 -1.99
N ILE A 197 -12.20 9.05 -1.02
CA ILE A 197 -11.60 8.91 0.32
C ILE A 197 -10.22 8.27 0.21
N ILE A 198 -10.13 7.11 -0.43
CA ILE A 198 -8.87 6.38 -0.64
C ILE A 198 -7.83 7.30 -1.30
N TYR A 199 -8.16 7.90 -2.44
CA TYR A 199 -7.24 8.79 -3.16
C TYR A 199 -6.68 9.92 -2.30
N LYS A 200 -7.54 10.56 -1.50
CA LYS A 200 -7.14 11.66 -0.63
C LYS A 200 -6.14 11.21 0.44
N GLU A 201 -6.36 10.05 1.04
CA GLU A 201 -5.50 9.52 2.11
C GLU A 201 -4.21 8.92 1.52
N GLU A 202 -4.26 8.30 0.33
CA GLU A 202 -3.10 7.78 -0.40
C GLU A 202 -2.03 8.82 -0.70
N ILE A 203 -2.40 10.08 -0.97
CA ILE A 203 -1.43 11.18 -1.07
C ILE A 203 -0.59 11.26 0.20
N GLY A 204 -1.22 11.10 1.37
CA GLY A 204 -0.55 11.09 2.67
C GLY A 204 0.37 9.86 2.85
N HIS A 205 -0.07 8.68 2.43
CA HIS A 205 0.72 7.44 2.52
C HIS A 205 1.99 7.52 1.66
N VAL A 206 1.84 7.96 0.43
CA VAL A 206 2.99 8.18 -0.48
C VAL A 206 3.91 9.29 0.03
N ALA A 207 3.37 10.35 0.65
CA ALA A 207 4.18 11.41 1.28
C ALA A 207 5.00 10.88 2.46
N ILE A 208 4.42 10.01 3.30
CA ILE A 208 5.14 9.30 4.37
C ILE A 208 6.28 8.47 3.77
N GLY A 209 5.99 7.71 2.71
CA GLY A 209 7.00 6.93 2.00
C GLY A 209 8.14 7.79 1.44
N SER A 210 7.82 8.96 0.86
CA SER A 210 8.80 9.92 0.35
C SER A 210 9.69 10.47 1.48
N HIS A 211 9.08 10.87 2.59
CA HIS A 211 9.82 11.36 3.77
C HIS A 211 10.80 10.31 4.30
N TRP A 212 10.35 9.07 4.50
CA TRP A 212 11.21 8.02 5.05
C TRP A 212 12.22 7.47 4.04
N PHE A 213 11.96 7.59 2.75
CA PHE A 213 12.95 7.36 1.71
C PHE A 213 14.10 8.38 1.78
N GLU A 214 13.78 9.67 1.87
CA GLU A 214 14.77 10.73 2.01
C GLU A 214 15.57 10.58 3.31
N TYR A 215 14.90 10.27 4.42
CA TYR A 215 15.58 9.96 5.68
C TYR A 215 16.58 8.81 5.53
N ALA A 216 16.18 7.70 4.90
CA ALA A 216 17.05 6.55 4.69
C ALA A 216 18.23 6.88 3.75
N CYS A 217 18.02 7.71 2.73
CA CYS A 217 19.09 8.21 1.87
C CYS A 217 20.10 9.06 2.66
N LEU A 218 19.62 9.96 3.51
CA LEU A 218 20.47 10.80 4.36
C LEU A 218 21.32 9.94 5.31
N GLN A 219 20.73 8.93 5.95
CA GLN A 219 21.45 8.01 6.84
C GLN A 219 22.56 7.22 6.12
N GLN A 220 22.40 6.97 4.82
CA GLN A 220 23.38 6.25 3.99
C GLN A 220 24.32 7.17 3.21
N GLY A 221 24.17 8.50 3.33
CA GLY A 221 24.98 9.48 2.63
C GLY A 221 24.82 9.46 1.10
N VAL A 222 23.63 9.07 0.61
CA VAL A 222 23.32 9.00 -0.82
C VAL A 222 22.30 10.07 -1.25
N GLU A 223 22.38 10.51 -2.49
CA GLU A 223 21.51 11.54 -3.04
C GLU A 223 20.17 10.90 -3.44
N PRO A 224 19.00 11.39 -2.91
CA PRO A 224 17.70 10.73 -3.06
C PRO A 224 17.26 10.55 -4.52
N ARG A 225 17.24 11.61 -5.34
CA ARG A 225 16.79 11.56 -6.73
C ARG A 225 17.58 10.55 -7.56
N LYS A 226 18.91 10.61 -7.51
CA LYS A 226 19.77 9.66 -8.25
C LYS A 226 19.57 8.22 -7.79
N THR A 227 19.43 8.04 -6.47
CA THR A 227 19.20 6.73 -5.86
C THR A 227 17.85 6.17 -6.30
N PHE A 228 16.79 6.99 -6.33
CA PHE A 228 15.48 6.57 -6.79
C PHE A 228 15.51 6.09 -8.24
N ILE A 229 16.04 6.92 -9.16
CA ILE A 229 16.15 6.59 -10.58
C ILE A 229 16.98 5.31 -10.83
N LYS A 230 18.09 5.15 -10.09
CA LYS A 230 18.91 3.95 -10.13
C LYS A 230 18.09 2.70 -9.73
N LEU A 231 17.37 2.76 -8.61
CA LEU A 231 16.54 1.66 -8.13
C LEU A 231 15.44 1.27 -9.14
N LEU A 232 14.78 2.26 -9.76
CA LEU A 232 13.77 2.02 -10.78
C LEU A 232 14.33 1.24 -11.98
N SER A 233 15.57 1.51 -12.35
CA SER A 233 16.26 0.84 -13.46
C SER A 233 16.70 -0.59 -13.09
N GLU A 234 17.15 -0.80 -11.85
CA GLU A 234 17.70 -2.08 -11.38
C GLU A 234 16.62 -3.11 -11.04
N GLU A 235 15.51 -2.68 -10.44
CA GLU A 235 14.50 -3.60 -9.86
C GLU A 235 13.39 -4.03 -10.85
N ASN A 236 13.55 -3.70 -12.13
CA ASN A 236 12.64 -4.11 -13.21
C ASN A 236 11.15 -3.77 -12.95
N VAL A 237 10.90 -2.58 -12.39
CA VAL A 237 9.55 -2.08 -12.06
C VAL A 237 8.85 -1.38 -13.23
N LYS A 238 9.26 -1.66 -14.47
CA LYS A 238 8.76 -1.03 -15.72
C LYS A 238 7.23 -0.97 -15.79
N ASN A 239 6.56 -2.05 -15.42
CA ASN A 239 5.09 -2.14 -15.48
C ASN A 239 4.39 -1.24 -14.47
N ALA A 240 5.05 -0.90 -13.36
CA ALA A 240 4.52 0.01 -12.35
C ALA A 240 4.79 1.48 -12.68
N ILE A 241 5.76 1.75 -13.61
CA ILE A 241 6.12 3.08 -14.08
C ILE A 241 5.54 3.25 -15.50
N SER A 242 4.24 3.45 -15.59
CA SER A 242 3.56 3.71 -16.86
C SER A 242 2.54 4.81 -16.68
N GLY A 243 2.54 5.81 -17.56
CA GLY A 243 1.58 6.90 -17.52
C GLY A 243 0.15 6.48 -17.89
N PRO A 244 -0.79 7.39 -17.82
CA PRO A 244 -0.56 8.77 -17.41
C PRO A 244 -0.21 8.89 -15.95
N PHE A 245 0.66 9.86 -15.59
CA PHE A 245 0.98 10.18 -14.21
C PHE A 245 0.05 11.26 -13.68
N ASP A 246 -0.42 11.11 -12.45
CA ASP A 246 -1.08 12.19 -11.71
C ASP A 246 -0.01 13.13 -11.12
N GLU A 247 0.39 14.13 -11.91
CA GLU A 247 1.42 15.07 -11.46
C GLU A 247 1.03 15.82 -10.20
N TRP A 248 -0.25 16.21 -10.09
CA TRP A 248 -0.70 16.96 -8.93
C TRP A 248 -0.61 16.11 -7.66
N GLY A 249 -1.18 14.90 -7.68
CA GLY A 249 -1.14 13.98 -6.54
C GLY A 249 0.29 13.63 -6.13
N ARG A 250 1.15 13.32 -7.11
CA ARG A 250 2.56 12.99 -6.83
C ARG A 250 3.35 14.16 -6.25
N LEU A 251 3.14 15.39 -6.75
CA LEU A 251 3.78 16.58 -6.18
C LEU A 251 3.33 16.84 -4.74
N GLN A 252 2.03 16.64 -4.43
CA GLN A 252 1.52 16.70 -3.06
C GLN A 252 2.12 15.59 -2.17
N ALA A 253 2.43 14.44 -2.75
CA ALA A 253 3.04 13.30 -2.10
C ALA A 253 4.59 13.37 -2.00
N GLY A 254 5.19 14.53 -2.21
CA GLY A 254 6.62 14.78 -1.99
C GLY A 254 7.53 14.44 -3.18
N PHE A 255 6.99 14.18 -4.37
CA PHE A 255 7.82 14.13 -5.58
C PHE A 255 8.24 15.53 -6.02
N SER A 256 9.49 15.69 -6.47
CA SER A 256 9.94 16.93 -7.09
C SER A 256 9.54 17.01 -8.58
N LYS A 257 9.55 18.22 -9.15
CA LYS A 257 9.32 18.41 -10.59
C LYS A 257 10.38 17.72 -11.44
N GLU A 258 11.59 17.66 -10.94
CA GLU A 258 12.71 16.98 -11.57
C GLU A 258 12.51 15.46 -11.58
N GLU A 259 12.05 14.88 -10.47
CA GLU A 259 11.69 13.45 -10.41
C GLU A 259 10.54 13.12 -11.36
N MET A 260 9.52 13.99 -11.45
CA MET A 260 8.42 13.81 -12.42
C MET A 260 8.91 13.84 -13.87
N SER A 261 9.89 14.70 -14.17
CA SER A 261 10.52 14.73 -15.50
C SER A 261 11.30 13.45 -15.79
N ASP A 262 12.06 12.94 -14.81
CA ASP A 262 12.80 11.68 -14.93
C ASP A 262 11.86 10.48 -15.14
N LEU A 263 10.76 10.41 -14.39
CA LEU A 263 9.76 9.33 -14.57
C LEU A 263 9.17 9.30 -15.98
N LYS A 264 8.85 10.48 -16.56
CA LYS A 264 8.35 10.58 -17.94
C LYS A 264 9.39 10.14 -18.95
N LEU A 265 10.67 10.49 -18.74
CA LEU A 265 11.77 10.07 -19.61
C LEU A 265 11.99 8.55 -19.52
N LEU A 266 11.94 7.97 -18.33
CA LEU A 266 12.05 6.52 -18.14
C LEU A 266 10.88 5.79 -18.81
N GLU A 267 9.65 6.24 -18.65
CA GLU A 267 8.48 5.67 -19.32
C GLU A 267 8.64 5.68 -20.85
N ALA A 268 9.10 6.80 -21.42
CA ALA A 268 9.34 6.92 -22.85
C ALA A 268 10.44 5.94 -23.33
N GLY A 269 11.50 5.76 -22.54
CA GLY A 269 12.56 4.80 -22.82
C GLY A 269 12.12 3.33 -22.73
N PHE A 270 11.09 3.02 -21.96
CA PHE A 270 10.55 1.66 -21.86
C PHE A 270 9.60 1.29 -23.03
N LYS A 271 9.10 2.27 -23.76
CA LYS A 271 8.20 2.09 -24.91
C LYS A 271 8.94 1.89 -26.25
N ASN A 272 10.26 2.16 -26.27
CA ASN A 272 11.15 1.97 -27.41
C ASN A 272 11.94 0.64 -27.26
#